data_9729f77be7840bcc4d0042efb778e2c7
#
_entry.id   9729f77be7840bcc4d0042efb778e2c7
#
_cell.length_a   1.000
_cell.length_b   1.000
_cell.length_c   1.000
_cell.angle_alpha   90.00
_cell.angle_beta   90.00
_cell.angle_gamma   90.00
#
_symmetry.space_group_name_H-M   'P 1'
#
loop_
_entity.id
_entity.type
_entity.pdbx_description
1 polymer ?
#
loop_
_entity_poly.entity_id
_entity_poly.type
_entity_poly.pdbx_seq_one_letter_code
_entity_poly.pdbx_strand_id
1 'polypeptide(L)' 'MTDILTDIEGIIRDVLDDDEISLSPETTAADVEGWDSLAHVTIIMKVERHFKLRFRVSDVAELSNIGELIALIERGKS' A
#
# COMPACT_ATOMS: atom_id res chain seq x y z
N MET A 1 -16.01 -9.43 6.07
CA MET A 1 -15.29 -8.16 6.16
C MET A 1 -13.88 -8.32 5.63
N THR A 2 -13.49 -7.48 4.68
CA THR A 2 -12.14 -7.56 4.12
C THR A 2 -11.18 -6.80 5.01
N ASP A 3 -10.06 -7.44 5.29
CA ASP A 3 -8.98 -6.81 6.04
C ASP A 3 -8.23 -5.87 5.10
N ILE A 4 -7.98 -4.64 5.54
CA ILE A 4 -7.25 -3.66 4.75
C ILE A 4 -5.88 -4.21 4.34
N LEU A 5 -5.21 -4.89 5.26
CA LEU A 5 -3.91 -5.49 4.96
C LEU A 5 -4.01 -6.50 3.81
N THR A 6 -5.05 -7.34 3.83
CA THR A 6 -5.27 -8.32 2.77
C THR A 6 -5.51 -7.64 1.42
N ASP A 7 -6.26 -6.55 1.41
CA ASP A 7 -6.53 -5.80 0.19
C ASP A 7 -5.25 -5.17 -0.36
N ILE A 8 -4.44 -4.57 0.51
CA ILE A 8 -3.16 -3.98 0.11
C ILE A 8 -2.24 -5.06 -0.44
N GLU A 9 -2.18 -6.20 0.22
CA GLU A 9 -1.34 -7.31 -0.22
C GLU A 9 -1.73 -7.75 -1.64
N GLY A 10 -3.03 -7.87 -1.91
CA GLY A 10 -3.51 -8.21 -3.23
C GLY A 10 -3.13 -7.19 -4.28
N ILE A 11 -3.22 -5.90 -3.94
CA ILE A 11 -2.86 -4.82 -4.85
C ILE A 11 -1.36 -4.89 -5.17
N ILE A 12 -0.53 -5.08 -4.16
CA ILE A 12 0.92 -5.12 -4.34
C ILE A 12 1.34 -6.36 -5.13
N ARG A 13 0.71 -7.50 -4.87
CA ARG A 13 0.97 -8.70 -5.65
C ARG A 13 0.68 -8.48 -7.12
N ASP A 14 -0.40 -7.77 -7.40
CA ASP A 14 -0.81 -7.48 -8.77
C ASP A 14 0.17 -6.53 -9.45
N VAL A 15 0.57 -5.47 -8.75
CA VAL A 15 1.49 -4.46 -9.30
C VAL A 15 2.86 -5.06 -9.57
N LEU A 16 3.37 -5.87 -8.66
CA LEU A 16 4.71 -6.45 -8.77
C LEU A 16 4.71 -7.82 -9.46
N ASP A 17 3.53 -8.31 -9.82
CA ASP A 17 3.36 -9.60 -10.50
C ASP A 17 4.04 -10.72 -9.72
N ASP A 18 3.79 -10.76 -8.42
CA ASP A 18 4.40 -11.74 -7.52
C ASP A 18 3.38 -12.20 -6.49
N ASP A 19 2.82 -13.38 -6.68
CA ASP A 19 1.77 -13.93 -5.83
C ASP A 19 2.29 -14.42 -4.48
N GLU A 20 3.60 -14.47 -4.31
CA GLU A 20 4.20 -14.98 -3.09
C GLU A 20 4.48 -13.91 -2.04
N ILE A 21 4.24 -12.66 -2.37
CA ILE A 21 4.47 -11.55 -1.44
C ILE A 21 3.56 -11.70 -0.23
N SER A 22 4.16 -11.62 0.95
CA SER A 22 3.43 -11.66 2.21
C SER A 22 3.78 -10.40 2.99
N LEU A 23 2.76 -9.68 3.43
CA LEU A 23 2.95 -8.41 4.13
C LEU A 23 2.57 -8.48 5.58
N SER A 24 3.23 -7.66 6.39
CA SER A 24 2.84 -7.39 7.77
C SER A 24 2.86 -5.87 7.97
N PRO A 25 2.29 -5.35 9.05
CA PRO A 25 2.34 -3.90 9.30
C PRO A 25 3.75 -3.35 9.39
N GLU A 26 4.73 -4.17 9.76
CA GLU A 26 6.12 -3.75 9.88
C GLU A 26 6.88 -3.78 8.56
N THR A 27 6.29 -4.37 7.52
CA THR A 27 6.95 -4.49 6.22
C THR A 27 7.21 -3.11 5.61
N THR A 28 8.41 -2.90 5.10
CA THR A 28 8.79 -1.66 4.42
C THR A 28 8.97 -1.95 2.94
N ALA A 29 9.02 -0.87 2.13
CA ALA A 29 9.28 -1.02 0.70
C ALA A 29 10.62 -1.71 0.44
N ALA A 30 11.61 -1.47 1.31
CA ALA A 30 12.93 -2.10 1.18
C ALA A 30 12.87 -3.61 1.38
N ASP A 31 11.87 -4.09 2.13
CA ASP A 31 11.71 -5.52 2.39
C ASP A 31 11.07 -6.26 1.21
N VAL A 32 10.49 -5.54 0.26
CA VAL A 32 9.77 -6.13 -0.85
C VAL A 32 10.55 -5.93 -2.14
N GLU A 33 10.99 -7.03 -2.72
CA GLU A 33 11.75 -6.99 -3.97
C GLU A 33 10.88 -6.45 -5.10
N GLY A 34 11.43 -5.53 -5.88
CA GLY A 34 10.73 -4.93 -7.00
C GLY A 34 9.95 -3.66 -6.66
N TRP A 35 9.89 -3.30 -5.41
CA TRP A 35 9.16 -2.10 -4.99
C TRP A 35 10.09 -0.88 -5.12
N ASP A 36 10.07 -0.27 -6.28
CA ASP A 36 10.85 0.95 -6.55
C ASP A 36 9.91 2.16 -6.56
N SER A 37 10.46 3.32 -6.95
CA SER A 37 9.69 4.57 -6.95
C SER A 37 8.48 4.51 -7.88
N LEU A 38 8.64 3.90 -9.04
CA LEU A 38 7.54 3.78 -10.00
C LEU A 38 6.45 2.84 -9.46
N ALA A 39 6.88 1.71 -8.90
CA ALA A 39 5.95 0.76 -8.31
C ALA A 39 5.19 1.41 -7.15
N HIS A 40 5.88 2.22 -6.34
CA HIS A 40 5.26 2.91 -5.22
C HIS A 40 4.11 3.81 -5.69
N VAL A 41 4.35 4.62 -6.72
CA VAL A 41 3.33 5.50 -7.28
C VAL A 41 2.14 4.69 -7.79
N THR A 42 2.42 3.60 -8.50
CA THR A 42 1.38 2.75 -9.05
C THR A 42 0.55 2.10 -7.94
N ILE A 43 1.21 1.61 -6.89
CA ILE A 43 0.53 1.01 -5.75
C ILE A 43 -0.39 2.02 -5.07
N ILE A 44 0.11 3.23 -4.83
CA ILE A 44 -0.67 4.28 -4.18
C ILE A 44 -1.89 4.64 -5.02
N MET A 45 -1.73 4.77 -6.33
CA MET A 45 -2.85 5.06 -7.22
C MET A 45 -3.92 3.96 -7.17
N LYS A 46 -3.50 2.70 -7.15
CA LYS A 46 -4.44 1.59 -7.08
C LYS A 46 -5.14 1.54 -5.72
N VAL A 47 -4.42 1.85 -4.65
CA VAL A 47 -5.01 1.91 -3.31
C VAL A 47 -6.08 3.01 -3.25
N GLU A 48 -5.77 4.19 -3.78
CA GLU A 48 -6.73 5.28 -3.82
C GLU A 48 -8.01 4.89 -4.55
N ARG A 49 -7.87 4.22 -5.69
CA ARG A 49 -9.02 3.77 -6.48
C ARG A 49 -9.81 2.67 -5.77
N HIS A 50 -9.10 1.72 -5.17
CA HIS A 50 -9.74 0.58 -4.51
C HIS A 50 -10.59 1.02 -3.32
N PHE A 51 -10.05 1.94 -2.51
CA PHE A 51 -10.73 2.42 -1.31
C PHE A 51 -11.51 3.72 -1.54
N LYS A 52 -11.45 4.26 -2.76
CA LYS A 52 -12.12 5.52 -3.13
C LYS A 52 -11.67 6.68 -2.24
N LEU A 53 -10.35 6.80 -2.10
CA LEU A 53 -9.71 7.81 -1.26
C LEU A 53 -8.77 8.67 -2.07
N ARG A 54 -8.35 9.77 -1.47
CA ARG A 54 -7.30 10.63 -1.99
C ARG A 54 -6.28 10.91 -0.92
N PHE A 55 -5.02 10.73 -1.23
CA PHE A 55 -3.92 11.02 -0.32
C PHE A 55 -3.20 12.27 -0.74
N ARG A 56 -2.63 13.00 0.23
CA ARG A 56 -1.77 14.12 -0.07
C ARG A 56 -0.39 13.61 -0.41
N VAL A 57 0.32 14.35 -1.27
CA VAL A 57 1.69 13.99 -1.63
C VAL A 57 2.57 13.87 -0.38
N SER A 58 2.39 14.79 0.58
CA SER A 58 3.17 14.76 1.82
C SER A 58 2.89 13.49 2.64
N ASP A 59 1.64 13.04 2.66
CA ASP A 59 1.29 11.82 3.39
C ASP A 59 1.95 10.60 2.78
N VAL A 60 1.97 10.53 1.45
CA VAL A 60 2.58 9.42 0.73
C VAL A 60 4.10 9.42 0.92
N ALA A 61 4.71 10.60 0.91
CA ALA A 61 6.16 10.73 1.05
C ALA A 61 6.65 10.30 2.44
N GLU A 62 5.78 10.38 3.45
CA GLU A 62 6.16 10.04 4.82
C GLU A 62 5.91 8.57 5.17
N LEU A 63 5.35 7.78 4.25
CA LEU A 63 5.07 6.38 4.53
C LEU A 63 6.37 5.59 4.72
N SER A 64 6.51 4.97 5.87
CA SER A 64 7.69 4.17 6.21
C SER A 64 7.43 2.67 6.11
N ASN A 65 6.19 2.24 6.36
CA ASN A 65 5.86 0.82 6.33
C ASN A 65 4.38 0.63 6.00
N ILE A 66 3.99 -0.63 5.89
CA ILE A 66 2.60 -0.98 5.53
C ILE A 66 1.63 -0.51 6.61
N GLY A 67 2.03 -0.58 7.89
CA GLY A 67 1.18 -0.13 8.99
C GLY A 67 0.78 1.34 8.86
N GLU A 68 1.71 2.18 8.41
CA GLU A 68 1.40 3.59 8.19
C GLU A 68 0.44 3.78 7.02
N LEU A 69 0.57 2.96 5.98
CA LEU A 69 -0.36 3.00 4.86
C LEU A 69 -1.76 2.57 5.32
N ILE A 70 -1.84 1.54 6.13
CA ILE A 70 -3.12 1.09 6.70
C ILE A 70 -3.76 2.22 7.51
N ALA A 71 -2.98 2.87 8.36
CA ALA A 71 -3.49 3.97 9.18
C ALA A 71 -4.00 5.12 8.32
N LEU A 72 -3.29 5.43 7.24
CA LEU A 72 -3.69 6.49 6.32
C LEU A 72 -5.02 6.14 5.65
N ILE A 73 -5.19 4.90 5.24
CA ILE A 73 -6.44 4.43 4.63
C ILE A 73 -7.58 4.52 5.64
N GLU A 74 -7.34 4.09 6.87
CA GLU A 74 -8.37 4.11 7.90
C GLU A 74 -8.84 5.54 8.20
N ARG A 75 -7.91 6.49 8.24
CA ARG A 75 -8.25 7.89 8.46
C ARG A 75 -9.07 8.44 7.30
N GLY A 76 -8.75 8.04 6.08
CA GLY A 76 -9.46 8.49 4.90
C GLY A 76 -10.87 7.93 4.80
N LYS A 77 -11.12 6.78 5.40
CA LYS A 77 -12.43 6.13 5.35
C LYS A 77 -13.40 6.63 6.42
N SER A 78 -12.89 7.27 7.43
CA SER A 78 -13.73 7.74 8.54
C SER A 78 -14.43 9.05 8.24
#